data_c090b7892361de0b160273dacc441250
#
_entry.id   c090b7892361de0b160273dacc441250
#
_cell.length_a   1.000
_cell.length_b   1.000
_cell.length_c   1.000
_cell.angle_alpha   90.00
_cell.angle_beta   90.00
_cell.angle_gamma   90.00
#
_symmetry.space_group_name_H-M   'P 1'
#
loop_
_entity.id
_entity.type
_entity.pdbx_description
1 polymer ?
#
loop_
_entity_poly.entity_id
_entity_poly.type
_entity_poly.pdbx_seq_one_letter_code
_entity_poly.pdbx_strand_id
1 'polypeptide(L)'
;MNKPITVFSRRDALKLAGAAGFAGTVAVYPSRRSFASSTKEYTLNVDADRIAVDGVSSNAILMGGSVPAPTMRWREGDEVVVYATNRLDAPTSIHWHGLLIEGVMDGAPGFNGYVAIQPGETYTYRFKLRQAGTYWYHSHSAMQEQQGMYGAIVIEPSGREPVRADRDYVVVLSDHTQEDPMRVLSNLKADAGYYNYGKRTLIDFFRDANRDGFNTALKDRMEWGDMRMDPTDLADVTGYTFLINGRGPKDNWTALFNPGERIRLRFINASAMSFFDVRIPGLPMTVFSADGQNVQPVRVDEFRFGVGETYDVIVLPRDDKAFTIFAEPIDRSGYARATLAPREGMEAAIPEQRPRTILSMADMGMAHGGMDHGSMTGMDHGSMAGGAMSGGAMGGMDHSKMGGAPMAGMDHGAMGHGGAAAEGGERRPFGWADASTPPGMKALDYADLKASTPNSDDREPTQEIEVRLTGIMERYMWNL
;
A
#
# COMPACT_ATOMS: atom_id res chain seq x y z
N MET A 1 50.51 -52.25 12.57
CA MET A 1 50.44 -52.45 11.12
C MET A 1 49.32 -51.59 10.55
N ASN A 2 49.68 -50.40 10.06
CA ASN A 2 48.74 -49.47 9.48
C ASN A 2 48.53 -49.82 8.00
N LYS A 3 47.29 -50.05 7.60
CA LYS A 3 46.91 -50.13 6.19
C LYS A 3 46.73 -48.74 5.61
N PRO A 4 47.24 -48.40 4.43
CA PRO A 4 47.07 -47.12 3.81
C PRO A 4 45.65 -46.97 3.25
N ILE A 5 45.05 -45.79 3.51
CA ILE A 5 43.76 -45.38 2.90
C ILE A 5 44.06 -44.96 1.47
N THR A 6 43.51 -45.69 0.49
CA THR A 6 43.62 -45.37 -0.92
C THR A 6 42.65 -44.24 -1.24
N VAL A 7 43.16 -43.05 -1.54
CA VAL A 7 42.38 -41.90 -2.02
C VAL A 7 42.16 -42.08 -3.55
N PHE A 8 40.92 -42.32 -3.95
CA PHE A 8 40.56 -42.35 -5.35
C PHE A 8 40.55 -40.94 -5.98
N SER A 9 41.28 -40.75 -7.06
CA SER A 9 41.29 -39.51 -7.78
C SER A 9 40.05 -39.42 -8.72
N ARG A 10 39.64 -38.18 -9.07
CA ARG A 10 38.53 -37.94 -10.02
C ARG A 10 38.74 -38.62 -11.41
N ARG A 11 39.98 -38.93 -11.76
CA ARG A 11 40.33 -39.65 -13.00
C ARG A 11 40.05 -41.16 -12.91
N ASP A 12 40.11 -41.73 -11.71
CA ASP A 12 39.85 -43.18 -11.54
C ASP A 12 38.36 -43.49 -11.51
N ALA A 13 37.53 -42.51 -11.03
CA ALA A 13 36.07 -42.58 -11.13
C ALA A 13 35.54 -42.53 -12.56
N LEU A 14 36.22 -41.83 -13.45
CA LEU A 14 35.83 -41.73 -14.90
C LEU A 14 36.24 -43.00 -15.68
N LYS A 15 37.21 -43.77 -15.26
CA LYS A 15 37.63 -45.03 -15.93
C LYS A 15 36.73 -46.20 -15.53
N LEU A 16 36.10 -46.17 -14.38
CA LEU A 16 35.13 -47.20 -13.95
C LEU A 16 33.76 -47.05 -14.59
N ALA A 17 33.40 -45.86 -15.13
CA ALA A 17 32.14 -45.62 -15.81
C ALA A 17 32.14 -46.12 -17.28
N GLY A 18 33.28 -46.53 -17.85
CA GLY A 18 33.40 -46.92 -19.25
C GLY A 18 33.23 -48.43 -19.56
N ALA A 19 32.98 -49.29 -18.58
CA ALA A 19 33.00 -50.73 -18.76
C ALA A 19 31.67 -51.49 -18.51
N ALA A 20 30.55 -50.79 -18.34
CA ALA A 20 29.23 -51.44 -18.22
C ALA A 20 28.25 -50.83 -19.21
N GLY A 21 28.21 -51.39 -20.44
CA GLY A 21 27.13 -51.11 -21.38
C GLY A 21 25.81 -51.66 -20.82
N PHE A 22 24.98 -50.79 -20.33
CA PHE A 22 23.54 -51.03 -20.15
C PHE A 22 22.82 -49.71 -20.49
N ALA A 23 22.02 -49.76 -21.58
CA ALA A 23 21.12 -48.70 -21.99
C ALA A 23 19.99 -48.56 -20.96
N GLY A 24 20.22 -47.75 -19.92
CA GLY A 24 19.20 -47.24 -19.02
C GLY A 24 19.21 -45.73 -19.18
N THR A 25 18.13 -45.17 -19.67
CA THR A 25 17.86 -43.71 -19.64
C THR A 25 17.80 -43.25 -18.20
N VAL A 26 18.95 -42.80 -17.66
CA VAL A 26 18.97 -42.09 -16.37
C VAL A 26 18.34 -40.74 -16.62
N ALA A 27 17.07 -40.57 -16.23
CA ALA A 27 16.45 -39.28 -16.09
C ALA A 27 17.27 -38.51 -15.06
N VAL A 28 18.13 -37.62 -15.50
CA VAL A 28 18.79 -36.65 -14.64
C VAL A 28 17.72 -35.65 -14.22
N TYR A 29 17.03 -35.95 -13.12
CA TYR A 29 16.25 -34.94 -12.45
C TYR A 29 17.22 -33.84 -12.01
N PRO A 30 17.01 -32.58 -12.43
CA PRO A 30 17.83 -31.51 -11.89
C PRO A 30 17.59 -31.51 -10.39
N SER A 31 18.62 -31.84 -9.62
CA SER A 31 18.57 -31.72 -8.17
C SER A 31 18.19 -30.29 -7.86
N ARG A 32 16.97 -30.06 -7.37
CA ARG A 32 16.62 -28.80 -6.75
C ARG A 32 17.70 -28.54 -5.70
N ARG A 33 18.53 -27.55 -5.92
CA ARG A 33 19.41 -27.06 -4.87
C ARG A 33 18.51 -26.53 -3.79
N SER A 34 18.17 -27.38 -2.82
CA SER A 34 17.58 -26.94 -1.57
C SER A 34 18.65 -26.13 -0.87
N PHE A 35 18.51 -24.82 -0.89
CA PHE A 35 19.32 -23.98 -0.02
C PHE A 35 18.90 -24.31 1.40
N ALA A 36 19.86 -24.63 2.25
CA ALA A 36 19.58 -24.85 3.66
C ALA A 36 18.97 -23.58 4.23
N SER A 37 17.83 -23.73 4.94
CA SER A 37 17.24 -22.66 5.74
C SER A 37 18.31 -22.13 6.70
N SER A 38 18.45 -20.81 6.77
CA SER A 38 19.40 -20.16 7.70
C SER A 38 18.60 -19.36 8.74
N THR A 39 19.13 -19.32 9.96
CA THR A 39 18.61 -18.40 10.98
C THR A 39 19.25 -17.03 10.75
N LYS A 40 18.42 -15.99 10.67
CA LYS A 40 18.82 -14.59 10.53
C LYS A 40 18.51 -13.86 11.82
N GLU A 41 19.52 -13.33 12.47
CA GLU A 41 19.36 -12.60 13.74
C GLU A 41 19.63 -11.11 13.53
N TYR A 42 18.77 -10.28 14.10
CA TYR A 42 18.85 -8.82 14.04
C TYR A 42 18.60 -8.22 15.42
N THR A 43 19.26 -7.09 15.68
CA THR A 43 18.93 -6.24 16.83
C THR A 43 18.42 -4.92 16.34
N LEU A 44 17.21 -4.54 16.74
CA LEU A 44 16.58 -3.27 16.44
C LEU A 44 16.38 -2.50 17.75
N ASN A 45 17.11 -1.41 17.90
CA ASN A 45 16.82 -0.43 18.96
C ASN A 45 15.81 0.57 18.42
N VAL A 46 14.84 0.91 19.24
CA VAL A 46 13.85 1.97 18.96
C VAL A 46 14.21 3.16 19.83
N ASP A 47 14.70 4.21 19.20
CA ASP A 47 15.24 5.40 19.86
C ASP A 47 14.51 6.67 19.41
N ALA A 48 14.29 7.62 20.32
CA ALA A 48 13.87 8.97 19.95
C ALA A 48 15.12 9.80 19.61
N ASP A 49 15.12 10.43 18.42
CA ASP A 49 16.25 11.24 17.96
C ASP A 49 15.72 12.32 16.97
N ARG A 50 16.61 12.95 16.25
CA ARG A 50 16.29 13.95 15.24
C ARG A 50 16.77 13.54 13.87
N ILE A 51 15.97 13.84 12.86
CA ILE A 51 16.33 13.71 11.45
C ILE A 51 16.34 15.07 10.79
N ALA A 52 17.05 15.18 9.66
CA ALA A 52 16.98 16.35 8.80
C ALA A 52 16.21 15.99 7.53
N VAL A 53 15.18 16.77 7.21
CA VAL A 53 14.40 16.66 5.96
C VAL A 53 14.53 17.99 5.24
N ASP A 54 15.05 17.98 4.02
CA ASP A 54 15.32 19.19 3.22
C ASP A 54 16.07 20.29 3.99
N GLY A 55 16.98 19.88 4.91
CA GLY A 55 17.77 20.77 5.76
C GLY A 55 17.05 21.26 7.02
N VAL A 56 15.82 20.84 7.28
CA VAL A 56 15.07 21.18 8.49
C VAL A 56 15.11 20.01 9.48
N SER A 57 15.54 20.28 10.72
CA SER A 57 15.63 19.28 11.77
C SER A 57 14.28 19.06 12.43
N SER A 58 13.87 17.78 12.53
CA SER A 58 12.60 17.33 13.13
C SER A 58 12.83 16.21 14.13
N ASN A 59 11.97 16.09 15.13
CA ASN A 59 11.94 14.94 16.01
C ASN A 59 11.47 13.70 15.24
N ALA A 60 12.05 12.55 15.52
CA ALA A 60 11.69 11.28 14.90
C ALA A 60 11.87 10.12 15.87
N ILE A 61 11.23 9.00 15.57
CA ILE A 61 11.51 7.70 16.21
C ILE A 61 12.27 6.86 15.19
N LEU A 62 13.51 6.52 15.55
CA LEU A 62 14.41 5.74 14.72
C LEU A 62 14.35 4.28 15.14
N MET A 63 14.18 3.41 14.19
CA MET A 63 14.27 1.97 14.38
C MET A 63 15.55 1.47 13.70
N GLY A 64 16.52 1.00 14.50
CA GLY A 64 17.84 0.66 13.98
C GLY A 64 18.67 1.86 13.49
N GLY A 65 18.39 3.08 13.99
CA GLY A 65 19.21 4.28 13.82
C GLY A 65 18.93 5.10 12.55
N SER A 66 17.86 4.85 11.82
CA SER A 66 17.53 5.63 10.59
C SER A 66 16.03 5.71 10.32
N VAL A 67 15.65 6.65 9.43
CA VAL A 67 14.32 6.76 8.80
C VAL A 67 14.52 6.86 7.28
N PRO A 68 13.94 5.94 6.48
CA PRO A 68 13.35 4.66 6.90
C PRO A 68 14.35 3.81 7.69
N ALA A 69 13.82 2.92 8.52
CA ALA A 69 14.59 1.90 9.19
C ALA A 69 15.31 0.97 8.17
N PRO A 70 16.36 0.21 8.59
CA PRO A 70 17.10 -0.63 7.67
C PRO A 70 16.24 -1.59 6.87
N THR A 71 16.51 -1.73 5.57
CA THR A 71 15.84 -2.74 4.74
C THR A 71 16.25 -4.14 5.17
N MET A 72 15.28 -4.94 5.62
CA MET A 72 15.47 -6.34 5.92
C MET A 72 15.47 -7.17 4.64
N ARG A 73 16.58 -7.84 4.34
CA ARG A 73 16.67 -8.75 3.19
C ARG A 73 16.78 -10.19 3.65
N TRP A 74 15.79 -10.97 3.34
CA TRP A 74 15.61 -12.37 3.75
C TRP A 74 15.38 -13.27 2.55
N ARG A 75 15.28 -14.56 2.83
CA ARG A 75 14.91 -15.57 1.83
C ARG A 75 13.74 -16.40 2.34
N GLU A 76 12.83 -16.75 1.47
CA GLU A 76 11.74 -17.68 1.77
C GLU A 76 12.31 -18.99 2.35
N GLY A 77 11.74 -19.43 3.47
CA GLY A 77 12.19 -20.59 4.24
C GLY A 77 13.18 -20.28 5.35
N ASP A 78 13.75 -19.07 5.42
CA ASP A 78 14.60 -18.68 6.55
C ASP A 78 13.78 -18.59 7.86
N GLU A 79 14.44 -18.84 8.98
CA GLU A 79 13.98 -18.49 10.31
C GLU A 79 14.56 -17.11 10.67
N VAL A 80 13.68 -16.19 11.08
CA VAL A 80 14.07 -14.83 11.46
C VAL A 80 13.90 -14.66 12.95
N VAL A 81 14.91 -14.07 13.58
CA VAL A 81 14.90 -13.66 14.98
C VAL A 81 15.24 -12.19 15.07
N VAL A 82 14.34 -11.39 15.63
CA VAL A 82 14.58 -9.95 15.83
C VAL A 82 14.43 -9.61 17.31
N TYR A 83 15.51 -9.09 17.88
CA TYR A 83 15.52 -8.54 19.23
C TYR A 83 15.20 -7.04 19.14
N ALA A 84 13.98 -6.67 19.48
CA ALA A 84 13.51 -5.28 19.46
C ALA A 84 13.57 -4.69 20.86
N THR A 85 14.45 -3.72 21.08
CA THR A 85 14.62 -3.05 22.37
C THR A 85 13.97 -1.68 22.33
N ASN A 86 12.99 -1.47 23.20
CA ASN A 86 12.32 -0.18 23.37
C ASN A 86 13.15 0.75 24.26
N ARG A 87 13.70 1.81 23.71
CA ARG A 87 14.43 2.86 24.44
C ARG A 87 13.63 4.17 24.54
N LEU A 88 12.36 4.12 24.17
CA LEU A 88 11.44 5.24 24.36
C LEU A 88 10.94 5.27 25.81
N ASP A 89 10.31 6.36 26.20
CA ASP A 89 9.58 6.53 27.45
C ASP A 89 8.11 6.06 27.37
N ALA A 90 7.68 5.59 26.21
CA ALA A 90 6.33 5.09 25.92
C ALA A 90 6.38 3.66 25.34
N PRO A 91 5.28 2.87 25.47
CA PRO A 91 5.19 1.55 24.84
C PRO A 91 5.33 1.64 23.31
N THR A 92 5.93 0.62 22.72
CA THR A 92 6.11 0.49 21.27
C THR A 92 5.78 -0.90 20.76
N SER A 93 5.71 -1.07 19.46
CA SER A 93 5.50 -2.36 18.79
C SER A 93 6.13 -2.34 17.40
N ILE A 94 6.36 -3.52 16.82
CA ILE A 94 6.77 -3.66 15.42
C ILE A 94 5.83 -4.66 14.77
N HIS A 95 4.99 -4.17 13.86
CA HIS A 95 4.15 -4.99 12.99
C HIS A 95 4.89 -5.35 11.70
N TRP A 96 4.77 -6.60 11.28
CA TRP A 96 5.37 -7.14 10.06
C TRP A 96 4.32 -7.18 8.95
N HIS A 97 4.11 -6.06 8.32
CA HIS A 97 3.00 -5.82 7.40
C HIS A 97 3.01 -6.78 6.20
N GLY A 98 1.92 -7.53 6.03
CA GLY A 98 1.73 -8.47 4.94
C GLY A 98 2.38 -9.84 5.12
N LEU A 99 3.06 -10.11 6.26
CA LEU A 99 3.69 -11.41 6.49
C LEU A 99 2.69 -12.44 7.04
N LEU A 100 2.76 -13.66 6.52
CA LEU A 100 2.01 -14.82 7.01
C LEU A 100 2.79 -15.49 8.17
N ILE A 101 2.60 -14.97 9.37
CA ILE A 101 3.29 -15.40 10.59
C ILE A 101 2.30 -15.75 11.70
N GLU A 102 2.80 -16.27 12.82
CA GLU A 102 1.98 -16.56 13.99
C GLU A 102 1.46 -15.26 14.62
N GLY A 103 0.17 -15.20 14.97
CA GLY A 103 -0.48 -13.98 15.42
C GLY A 103 0.18 -13.30 16.62
N VAL A 104 0.75 -14.06 17.56
CA VAL A 104 1.52 -13.51 18.69
C VAL A 104 2.80 -12.78 18.23
N MET A 105 3.32 -13.09 17.04
CA MET A 105 4.49 -12.45 16.44
C MET A 105 4.11 -11.31 15.48
N ASP A 106 2.82 -11.08 15.23
CA ASP A 106 2.32 -10.08 14.29
C ASP A 106 2.63 -8.64 14.70
N GLY A 107 2.77 -8.40 16.00
CA GLY A 107 3.21 -7.11 16.52
C GLY A 107 2.13 -6.03 16.63
N ALA A 108 0.85 -6.37 16.44
CA ALA A 108 -0.28 -5.46 16.63
C ALA A 108 -0.83 -5.57 18.07
N PRO A 109 -0.65 -4.55 18.95
CA PRO A 109 -1.10 -4.60 20.32
C PRO A 109 -2.63 -4.74 20.43
N GLY A 110 -3.07 -5.62 21.34
CA GLY A 110 -4.49 -5.91 21.54
C GLY A 110 -5.05 -6.99 20.61
N PHE A 111 -4.26 -7.48 19.65
CA PHE A 111 -4.63 -8.59 18.77
C PHE A 111 -3.79 -9.82 19.05
N ASN A 112 -4.37 -11.01 18.91
CA ASN A 112 -3.67 -12.30 18.95
C ASN A 112 -2.80 -12.55 20.20
N GLY A 113 -3.07 -11.85 21.31
CA GLY A 113 -2.30 -11.96 22.56
C GLY A 113 -0.96 -11.22 22.58
N TYR A 114 -0.65 -10.44 21.55
CA TYR A 114 0.54 -9.59 21.54
C TYR A 114 0.38 -8.40 22.50
N VAL A 115 1.42 -8.14 23.28
CA VAL A 115 1.50 -7.00 24.22
C VAL A 115 2.62 -6.06 23.77
N ALA A 116 2.33 -4.76 23.78
CA ALA A 116 3.31 -3.75 23.40
C ALA A 116 4.56 -3.80 24.30
N ILE A 117 5.73 -3.57 23.71
CA ILE A 117 7.03 -3.57 24.35
C ILE A 117 7.13 -2.36 25.29
N GLN A 118 7.26 -2.57 26.60
CA GLN A 118 7.33 -1.49 27.57
C GLN A 118 8.69 -0.78 27.51
N PRO A 119 8.79 0.46 28.03
CA PRO A 119 10.06 1.19 28.14
C PRO A 119 11.16 0.35 28.81
N GLY A 120 12.31 0.26 28.16
CA GLY A 120 13.48 -0.53 28.62
C GLY A 120 13.39 -2.03 28.34
N GLU A 121 12.28 -2.56 27.85
CA GLU A 121 12.13 -3.97 27.53
C GLU A 121 12.68 -4.33 26.15
N THR A 122 13.01 -5.62 26.00
CA THR A 122 13.33 -6.24 24.70
C THR A 122 12.35 -7.35 24.42
N TYR A 123 11.67 -7.27 23.27
CA TYR A 123 10.83 -8.34 22.75
C TYR A 123 11.58 -9.13 21.69
N THR A 124 11.42 -10.46 21.69
CA THR A 124 12.04 -11.34 20.70
C THR A 124 10.97 -11.84 19.72
N TYR A 125 10.97 -11.28 18.50
CA TYR A 125 10.21 -11.83 17.41
C TYR A 125 10.94 -13.03 16.83
N ARG A 126 10.24 -14.15 16.66
CA ARG A 126 10.78 -15.37 16.04
C ARG A 126 9.73 -15.99 15.13
N PHE A 127 10.01 -16.04 13.84
CA PHE A 127 9.09 -16.59 12.86
C PHE A 127 9.82 -17.18 11.66
N LYS A 128 9.15 -18.10 10.96
CA LYS A 128 9.61 -18.69 9.72
C LYS A 128 8.94 -18.03 8.53
N LEU A 129 9.74 -17.66 7.53
CA LEU A 129 9.25 -17.06 6.31
C LEU A 129 8.61 -18.11 5.39
N ARG A 130 7.35 -17.89 5.00
CA ARG A 130 6.55 -18.82 4.17
C ARG A 130 6.25 -18.26 2.79
N GLN A 131 6.74 -17.07 2.48
CA GLN A 131 6.42 -16.31 1.27
C GLN A 131 7.60 -15.50 0.81
N ALA A 132 7.63 -15.17 -0.49
CA ALA A 132 8.57 -14.22 -1.08
C ALA A 132 7.83 -12.96 -1.51
N GLY A 133 8.53 -11.85 -1.69
CA GLY A 133 7.95 -10.59 -2.16
C GLY A 133 8.51 -9.35 -1.49
N THR A 134 7.88 -8.22 -1.73
CA THR A 134 8.17 -6.93 -1.13
C THR A 134 7.11 -6.63 -0.09
N TYR A 135 7.55 -6.32 1.12
CA TYR A 135 6.74 -6.03 2.31
C TYR A 135 7.39 -4.90 3.09
N TRP A 136 6.85 -4.56 4.25
CA TRP A 136 7.40 -3.54 5.12
C TRP A 136 7.12 -3.84 6.59
N TYR A 137 7.68 -3.07 7.50
CA TYR A 137 7.44 -3.19 8.93
C TYR A 137 7.34 -1.80 9.55
N HIS A 138 6.47 -1.64 10.53
CA HIS A 138 6.19 -0.34 11.13
C HIS A 138 5.65 -0.48 12.54
N SER A 139 5.54 0.65 13.26
CA SER A 139 4.89 0.66 14.56
C SER A 139 3.38 0.56 14.43
N HIS A 140 2.78 -0.19 15.32
CA HIS A 140 1.32 -0.23 15.55
C HIS A 140 0.94 0.38 16.90
N SER A 141 1.80 1.28 17.45
CA SER A 141 1.62 1.94 18.74
C SER A 141 1.47 3.45 18.54
N ALA A 142 0.33 4.02 18.97
CA ALA A 142 0.01 5.43 18.84
C ALA A 142 0.27 5.97 17.41
N MET A 143 0.97 7.11 17.28
CA MET A 143 1.34 7.71 16.00
C MET A 143 2.85 7.58 15.71
N GLN A 144 3.50 6.52 16.18
CA GLN A 144 4.94 6.32 16.01
C GLN A 144 5.34 6.05 14.55
N GLU A 145 4.44 5.45 13.76
CA GLU A 145 4.62 5.29 12.31
C GLU A 145 4.81 6.65 11.62
N GLN A 146 3.94 7.62 11.88
CA GLN A 146 4.06 8.99 11.36
C GLN A 146 5.36 9.68 11.81
N GLN A 147 5.92 9.27 12.94
CA GLN A 147 7.18 9.80 13.45
C GLN A 147 8.42 9.16 12.84
N GLY A 148 8.28 8.23 11.89
CA GLY A 148 9.39 7.63 11.16
C GLY A 148 9.66 6.16 11.46
N MET A 149 8.82 5.53 12.29
CA MET A 149 9.02 4.13 12.70
C MET A 149 8.47 3.16 11.64
N TYR A 150 9.12 3.11 10.48
CA TYR A 150 8.82 2.19 9.37
C TYR A 150 10.09 1.81 8.61
N GLY A 151 10.08 0.63 7.96
CA GLY A 151 11.19 0.11 7.17
C GLY A 151 10.74 -0.96 6.17
N ALA A 152 11.56 -1.25 5.18
CA ALA A 152 11.25 -2.17 4.10
C ALA A 152 11.67 -3.62 4.41
N ILE A 153 10.92 -4.57 3.86
CA ILE A 153 11.24 -6.01 3.86
C ILE A 153 11.27 -6.50 2.40
N VAL A 154 12.34 -7.19 2.05
CA VAL A 154 12.48 -7.91 0.78
C VAL A 154 12.74 -9.37 1.09
N ILE A 155 11.85 -10.25 0.67
CA ILE A 155 12.00 -11.70 0.81
C ILE A 155 12.22 -12.30 -0.57
N GLU A 156 13.44 -12.78 -0.80
CA GLU A 156 13.78 -13.47 -2.04
C GLU A 156 13.15 -14.87 -2.07
N PRO A 157 12.68 -15.35 -3.22
CA PRO A 157 12.11 -16.69 -3.32
C PRO A 157 13.15 -17.77 -3.02
N SER A 158 12.70 -18.90 -2.48
CA SER A 158 13.53 -20.09 -2.23
C SER A 158 14.04 -20.70 -3.54
N GLY A 159 13.31 -20.51 -4.64
CA GLY A 159 13.64 -20.96 -5.96
C GLY A 159 14.31 -19.89 -6.84
N ARG A 160 14.09 -20.00 -8.15
CA ARG A 160 14.55 -18.99 -9.12
C ARG A 160 13.63 -17.77 -9.06
N GLU A 161 14.24 -16.58 -9.03
CA GLU A 161 13.52 -15.31 -9.18
C GLU A 161 12.72 -15.32 -10.52
N PRO A 162 11.40 -15.13 -10.49
CA PRO A 162 10.57 -15.19 -11.70
C PRO A 162 10.86 -14.03 -12.66
N VAL A 163 11.25 -12.87 -12.13
CA VAL A 163 11.52 -11.67 -12.93
C VAL A 163 12.98 -11.27 -12.78
N ARG A 164 13.73 -11.36 -13.89
CA ARG A 164 15.13 -10.97 -13.91
C ARG A 164 15.27 -9.45 -13.88
N ALA A 165 16.12 -8.96 -12.99
CA ALA A 165 16.59 -7.59 -12.96
C ALA A 165 18.13 -7.58 -12.88
N ASP A 166 18.73 -6.51 -13.41
CA ASP A 166 20.18 -6.28 -13.34
C ASP A 166 20.50 -5.45 -12.08
N ARG A 167 19.55 -4.61 -11.66
CA ARG A 167 19.58 -3.87 -10.39
C ARG A 167 18.22 -3.91 -9.70
N ASP A 168 18.24 -3.81 -8.38
CA ASP A 168 17.06 -3.92 -7.50
C ASP A 168 17.14 -2.82 -6.43
N TYR A 169 16.18 -1.90 -6.47
CA TYR A 169 16.08 -0.78 -5.55
C TYR A 169 14.76 -0.78 -4.81
N VAL A 170 14.82 -0.49 -3.52
CA VAL A 170 13.63 -0.22 -2.70
C VAL A 170 13.34 1.27 -2.73
N VAL A 171 12.07 1.62 -2.93
CA VAL A 171 11.57 2.99 -3.02
C VAL A 171 10.43 3.15 -2.01
N VAL A 172 10.77 3.64 -0.82
CA VAL A 172 9.79 3.87 0.26
C VAL A 172 9.27 5.29 0.13
N LEU A 173 7.97 5.42 -0.12
CA LEU A 173 7.23 6.67 -0.04
C LEU A 173 6.72 6.87 1.38
N SER A 174 6.75 8.08 1.88
CA SER A 174 6.20 8.45 3.18
C SER A 174 5.82 9.92 3.23
N ASP A 175 5.03 10.28 4.22
CA ASP A 175 4.66 11.66 4.54
C ASP A 175 5.31 12.09 5.87
N HIS A 176 5.70 13.34 5.97
CA HIS A 176 6.40 13.89 7.12
C HIS A 176 5.80 15.23 7.54
N THR A 177 5.63 15.42 8.84
CA THR A 177 5.24 16.70 9.43
C THR A 177 6.15 17.06 10.59
N GLN A 178 6.29 18.36 10.86
CA GLN A 178 6.95 18.86 12.06
C GLN A 178 6.00 19.02 13.25
N GLU A 179 4.69 18.98 12.99
CA GLU A 179 3.68 18.99 14.04
C GLU A 179 3.65 17.64 14.76
N ASP A 180 3.39 17.66 16.06
CA ASP A 180 3.19 16.45 16.84
C ASP A 180 2.01 15.64 16.26
N PRO A 181 2.22 14.39 15.81
CA PRO A 181 1.15 13.60 15.19
C PRO A 181 -0.04 13.31 16.12
N MET A 182 0.15 13.27 17.43
CA MET A 182 -0.95 13.16 18.39
C MET A 182 -1.80 14.45 18.42
N ARG A 183 -1.16 15.61 18.20
CA ARG A 183 -1.89 16.88 18.02
C ARG A 183 -2.65 16.89 16.71
N VAL A 184 -2.05 16.42 15.63
CA VAL A 184 -2.74 16.26 14.32
C VAL A 184 -4.01 15.43 14.50
N LEU A 185 -3.92 14.26 15.11
CA LEU A 185 -5.08 13.40 15.37
C LEU A 185 -6.12 14.09 16.27
N SER A 186 -5.68 14.83 17.30
CA SER A 186 -6.58 15.57 18.19
C SER A 186 -7.34 16.67 17.45
N ASN A 187 -6.68 17.39 16.56
CA ASN A 187 -7.29 18.43 15.72
C ASN A 187 -8.33 17.83 14.76
N LEU A 188 -8.01 16.71 14.11
CA LEU A 188 -8.93 15.99 13.23
C LEU A 188 -10.17 15.48 13.98
N LYS A 189 -10.01 14.98 15.22
CA LYS A 189 -11.13 14.56 16.06
C LYS A 189 -12.01 15.73 16.54
N ALA A 190 -11.46 16.92 16.61
CA ALA A 190 -12.21 18.13 16.95
C ALA A 190 -12.95 18.70 15.72
N ASP A 191 -12.29 18.73 14.57
CA ASP A 191 -12.84 19.17 13.28
C ASP A 191 -12.19 18.35 12.15
N ALA A 192 -12.95 17.48 11.49
CA ALA A 192 -12.46 16.65 10.37
C ALA A 192 -11.84 17.48 9.25
N GLY A 193 -12.36 18.67 8.99
CA GLY A 193 -11.82 19.61 8.00
C GLY A 193 -10.76 20.58 8.53
N TYR A 194 -10.14 20.34 9.69
CA TYR A 194 -9.18 21.25 10.33
C TYR A 194 -8.00 21.61 9.41
N TYR A 195 -7.45 20.64 8.70
CA TYR A 195 -6.30 20.82 7.79
C TYR A 195 -6.71 21.10 6.34
N ASN A 196 -8.00 21.19 6.03
CA ASN A 196 -8.46 21.57 4.71
C ASN A 196 -8.38 23.08 4.52
N TYR A 197 -7.22 23.59 4.16
CA TYR A 197 -6.98 25.01 3.90
C TYR A 197 -7.54 25.49 2.55
N GLY A 198 -8.08 24.58 1.75
CA GLY A 198 -8.66 24.88 0.43
C GLY A 198 -10.19 24.94 0.42
N LYS A 199 -10.84 25.04 1.59
CA LYS A 199 -12.32 25.13 1.65
C LYS A 199 -12.87 26.21 0.75
N ARG A 200 -13.96 25.91 0.05
CA ARG A 200 -14.61 26.85 -0.86
C ARG A 200 -15.18 28.07 -0.11
N THR A 201 -14.82 29.27 -0.57
CA THR A 201 -15.24 30.54 0.00
C THR A 201 -16.52 31.09 -0.65
N LEU A 202 -17.04 32.21 -0.14
CA LEU A 202 -18.12 32.96 -0.81
C LEU A 202 -17.68 33.51 -2.18
N ILE A 203 -16.41 33.85 -2.34
CA ILE A 203 -15.87 34.31 -3.63
C ILE A 203 -15.96 33.16 -4.65
N ASP A 204 -15.65 31.94 -4.23
CA ASP A 204 -15.77 30.75 -5.08
C ASP A 204 -17.22 30.49 -5.44
N PHE A 205 -18.18 30.69 -4.51
CA PHE A 205 -19.61 30.59 -4.80
C PHE A 205 -20.03 31.57 -5.92
N PHE A 206 -19.63 32.83 -5.85
CA PHE A 206 -19.99 33.80 -6.90
C PHE A 206 -19.33 33.49 -8.24
N ARG A 207 -18.09 32.92 -8.21
CA ARG A 207 -17.41 32.45 -9.41
C ARG A 207 -18.18 31.26 -10.05
N ASP A 208 -18.58 30.29 -9.22
CA ASP A 208 -19.36 29.13 -9.66
C ASP A 208 -20.75 29.59 -10.18
N ALA A 209 -21.45 30.50 -9.48
CA ALA A 209 -22.72 31.05 -9.90
C ALA A 209 -22.63 31.80 -11.22
N ASN A 210 -21.52 32.48 -11.49
CA ASN A 210 -21.31 33.16 -12.78
C ASN A 210 -20.98 32.17 -13.91
N ARG A 211 -20.34 31.05 -13.62
CA ARG A 211 -19.98 29.99 -14.59
C ARG A 211 -21.18 29.08 -14.88
N ASP A 212 -21.86 28.56 -13.86
CA ASP A 212 -22.82 27.46 -13.94
C ASP A 212 -24.26 27.89 -13.67
N GLY A 213 -24.47 29.17 -13.30
CA GLY A 213 -25.75 29.74 -12.88
C GLY A 213 -25.98 29.65 -11.37
N PHE A 214 -26.69 30.68 -10.85
CA PHE A 214 -26.92 30.85 -9.41
C PHE A 214 -27.60 29.64 -8.74
N ASN A 215 -28.65 29.13 -9.33
CA ASN A 215 -29.42 28.02 -8.78
C ASN A 215 -28.61 26.73 -8.74
N THR A 216 -27.78 26.47 -9.76
CA THR A 216 -26.88 25.30 -9.82
C THR A 216 -25.83 25.39 -8.73
N ALA A 217 -25.15 26.53 -8.59
CA ALA A 217 -24.15 26.75 -7.56
C ALA A 217 -24.74 26.66 -6.14
N LEU A 218 -25.96 27.20 -5.94
CA LEU A 218 -26.63 27.10 -4.64
C LEU A 218 -27.00 25.66 -4.30
N LYS A 219 -27.57 24.93 -5.26
CA LYS A 219 -27.91 23.51 -5.08
C LYS A 219 -26.68 22.69 -4.72
N ASP A 220 -25.58 22.84 -5.45
CA ASP A 220 -24.31 22.14 -5.17
C ASP A 220 -23.83 22.43 -3.75
N ARG A 221 -23.85 23.71 -3.32
CA ARG A 221 -23.46 24.08 -1.95
C ARG A 221 -24.37 23.48 -0.87
N MET A 222 -25.66 23.39 -1.13
CA MET A 222 -26.62 22.77 -0.20
C MET A 222 -26.38 21.25 -0.10
N GLU A 223 -26.18 20.55 -1.22
CA GLU A 223 -25.92 19.10 -1.25
C GLU A 223 -24.66 18.76 -0.46
N TRP A 224 -23.55 19.48 -0.66
CA TRP A 224 -22.33 19.31 0.11
C TRP A 224 -22.52 19.66 1.58
N GLY A 225 -23.29 20.71 1.91
CA GLY A 225 -23.62 21.12 3.26
C GLY A 225 -24.46 20.08 4.02
N ASP A 226 -25.42 19.46 3.34
CA ASP A 226 -26.25 18.39 3.91
C ASP A 226 -25.41 17.15 4.28
N MET A 227 -24.36 16.85 3.50
CA MET A 227 -23.41 15.80 3.81
C MET A 227 -22.37 16.19 4.90
N ARG A 228 -22.31 17.47 5.27
CA ARG A 228 -21.28 18.05 6.15
C ARG A 228 -19.85 17.82 5.62
N MET A 229 -19.69 17.81 4.33
CA MET A 229 -18.43 17.62 3.64
C MET A 229 -18.07 18.82 2.78
N ASP A 230 -16.79 18.95 2.44
CA ASP A 230 -16.32 19.94 1.46
C ASP A 230 -15.69 19.21 0.26
N PRO A 231 -16.05 19.57 -1.00
CA PRO A 231 -15.53 18.89 -2.18
C PRO A 231 -14.03 19.10 -2.41
N THR A 232 -13.38 19.94 -1.63
CA THR A 232 -11.91 20.13 -1.63
C THR A 232 -11.18 19.23 -0.64
N ASP A 233 -11.92 18.44 0.15
CA ASP A 233 -11.38 17.54 1.16
C ASP A 233 -10.98 16.21 0.54
N LEU A 234 -9.79 16.18 -0.07
CA LEU A 234 -9.22 15.00 -0.74
C LEU A 234 -8.25 14.22 0.15
N ALA A 235 -7.77 14.85 1.21
CA ALA A 235 -6.88 14.26 2.20
C ALA A 235 -7.12 14.98 3.53
N ASP A 236 -7.26 14.21 4.61
CA ASP A 236 -7.56 14.75 5.95
C ASP A 236 -6.50 15.72 6.45
N VAL A 237 -5.24 15.55 6.03
CA VAL A 237 -4.14 16.48 6.36
C VAL A 237 -3.44 16.92 5.09
N THR A 238 -3.35 18.24 4.89
CA THR A 238 -2.57 18.85 3.82
C THR A 238 -1.30 19.48 4.37
N GLY A 239 -0.30 19.69 3.51
CA GLY A 239 0.93 20.39 3.88
C GLY A 239 2.05 19.51 4.45
N TYR A 240 1.96 18.22 4.27
CA TYR A 240 3.08 17.31 4.52
C TYR A 240 4.27 17.58 3.58
N THR A 241 5.48 17.25 4.05
CA THR A 241 6.64 17.05 3.17
C THR A 241 6.66 15.57 2.79
N PHE A 242 6.59 15.29 1.48
CA PHE A 242 6.57 13.92 0.98
C PHE A 242 7.99 13.43 0.71
N LEU A 243 8.29 12.21 1.12
CA LEU A 243 9.64 11.67 1.12
C LEU A 243 9.77 10.45 0.20
N ILE A 244 10.95 10.29 -0.40
CA ILE A 244 11.42 9.02 -0.97
C ILE A 244 12.67 8.59 -0.21
N ASN A 245 12.63 7.39 0.39
CA ASN A 245 13.73 6.84 1.19
C ASN A 245 14.23 7.81 2.27
N GLY A 246 13.28 8.50 2.95
CA GLY A 246 13.56 9.46 4.01
C GLY A 246 14.11 10.80 3.55
N ARG A 247 14.18 11.05 2.23
CA ARG A 247 14.69 12.29 1.64
C ARG A 247 13.55 13.11 1.06
N GLY A 248 13.52 14.38 1.40
CA GLY A 248 12.59 15.35 0.81
C GLY A 248 12.94 15.69 -0.65
N PRO A 249 12.07 16.46 -1.31
CA PRO A 249 12.27 16.81 -2.73
C PRO A 249 13.58 17.56 -3.04
N LYS A 250 14.14 18.30 -2.07
CA LYS A 250 15.43 19.02 -2.24
C LYS A 250 16.63 18.09 -2.12
N ASP A 251 16.54 17.11 -1.20
CA ASP A 251 17.63 16.16 -0.93
C ASP A 251 17.76 15.08 -2.04
N ASN A 252 16.71 14.85 -2.80
CA ASN A 252 16.64 14.08 -4.05
C ASN A 252 17.43 12.76 -4.05
N TRP A 253 16.84 11.67 -3.58
CA TRP A 253 17.49 10.35 -3.64
C TRP A 253 17.78 9.93 -5.07
N THR A 254 18.97 9.33 -5.32
CA THR A 254 19.38 8.88 -6.66
C THR A 254 19.61 7.36 -6.70
N ALA A 255 19.01 6.70 -7.68
CA ALA A 255 19.31 5.32 -8.08
C ALA A 255 20.10 5.31 -9.40
N LEU A 256 21.13 4.45 -9.48
CA LEU A 256 22.01 4.40 -10.65
C LEU A 256 21.66 3.25 -11.58
N PHE A 257 21.86 3.47 -12.90
CA PHE A 257 21.71 2.43 -13.91
C PHE A 257 22.75 2.56 -15.01
N ASN A 258 22.96 1.48 -15.79
CA ASN A 258 23.60 1.58 -17.11
C ASN A 258 22.52 1.47 -18.20
N PRO A 259 22.62 2.24 -19.30
CA PRO A 259 21.66 2.15 -20.40
C PRO A 259 21.46 0.70 -20.88
N GLY A 260 20.19 0.27 -20.94
CA GLY A 260 19.81 -1.09 -21.31
C GLY A 260 19.69 -2.09 -20.16
N GLU A 261 20.09 -1.73 -18.93
CA GLU A 261 19.83 -2.56 -17.75
C GLU A 261 18.33 -2.58 -17.40
N ARG A 262 17.89 -3.73 -16.91
CA ARG A 262 16.56 -3.92 -16.34
C ARG A 262 16.60 -3.56 -14.87
N ILE A 263 15.92 -2.49 -14.48
CA ILE A 263 15.90 -2.00 -13.11
C ILE A 263 14.58 -2.39 -12.45
N ARG A 264 14.67 -3.13 -11.35
CA ARG A 264 13.54 -3.38 -10.45
C ARG A 264 13.43 -2.25 -9.45
N LEU A 265 12.26 -1.65 -9.40
CA LEU A 265 11.89 -0.68 -8.35
C LEU A 265 10.80 -1.32 -7.50
N ARG A 266 11.08 -1.46 -6.21
CA ARG A 266 10.17 -1.99 -5.20
C ARG A 266 9.54 -0.84 -4.44
N PHE A 267 8.36 -0.43 -4.88
CA PHE A 267 7.64 0.66 -4.25
C PHE A 267 6.90 0.16 -3.00
N ILE A 268 6.99 0.94 -1.93
CA ILE A 268 6.30 0.73 -0.66
C ILE A 268 5.71 2.07 -0.24
N ASN A 269 4.40 2.14 0.01
CA ASN A 269 3.79 3.33 0.58
C ASN A 269 3.68 3.17 2.10
N ALA A 270 4.66 3.70 2.82
CA ALA A 270 4.73 3.73 4.27
C ALA A 270 4.26 5.08 4.85
N SER A 271 3.41 5.79 4.13
CA SER A 271 2.77 7.03 4.64
C SER A 271 1.73 6.69 5.69
N ALA A 272 1.53 7.57 6.65
CA ALA A 272 0.45 7.41 7.62
C ALA A 272 -0.95 7.60 6.99
N MET A 273 -1.06 8.39 5.90
CA MET A 273 -2.35 8.65 5.26
C MET A 273 -2.30 9.04 3.78
N SER A 274 -1.12 9.31 3.21
CA SER A 274 -1.03 9.89 1.86
C SER A 274 -1.12 8.85 0.77
N PHE A 275 -2.06 9.04 -0.16
CA PHE A 275 -2.13 8.32 -1.43
C PHE A 275 -1.31 9.07 -2.48
N PHE A 276 -0.61 8.35 -3.35
CA PHE A 276 0.21 8.95 -4.39
C PHE A 276 -0.18 8.48 -5.79
N ASP A 277 -0.11 9.40 -6.75
CA ASP A 277 0.00 9.05 -8.16
C ASP A 277 1.48 9.03 -8.54
N VAL A 278 2.00 7.85 -8.87
CA VAL A 278 3.42 7.63 -9.16
C VAL A 278 3.63 7.47 -10.65
N ARG A 279 4.57 8.23 -11.21
CA ARG A 279 4.97 8.15 -12.63
C ARG A 279 6.47 8.41 -12.82
N ILE A 280 6.99 7.92 -13.92
CA ILE A 280 8.36 8.21 -14.40
C ILE A 280 8.25 8.74 -15.81
N PRO A 281 8.15 10.06 -16.04
CA PRO A 281 7.91 10.62 -17.36
C PRO A 281 8.92 10.14 -18.41
N GLY A 282 8.39 9.63 -19.52
CA GLY A 282 9.20 9.08 -20.63
C GLY A 282 9.81 7.70 -20.36
N LEU A 283 9.47 7.04 -19.26
CA LEU A 283 9.95 5.69 -18.93
C LEU A 283 8.79 4.81 -18.41
N PRO A 284 8.07 4.09 -19.28
CA PRO A 284 6.98 3.22 -18.87
C PRO A 284 7.44 2.14 -17.89
N MET A 285 6.57 1.81 -16.95
CA MET A 285 6.77 0.79 -15.92
C MET A 285 6.04 -0.50 -16.30
N THR A 286 6.62 -1.64 -15.97
CA THR A 286 5.92 -2.93 -16.04
C THR A 286 5.72 -3.46 -14.64
N VAL A 287 4.49 -3.41 -14.14
CA VAL A 287 4.09 -3.97 -12.84
C VAL A 287 4.05 -5.49 -12.96
N PHE A 288 4.67 -6.21 -12.04
CA PHE A 288 4.70 -7.68 -12.01
C PHE A 288 4.47 -8.26 -10.61
N SER A 289 4.39 -7.42 -9.59
CA SER A 289 4.00 -7.82 -8.23
C SER A 289 3.18 -6.72 -7.56
N ALA A 290 2.18 -7.11 -6.81
CA ALA A 290 1.35 -6.24 -5.96
C ALA A 290 1.19 -6.93 -4.60
N ASP A 291 1.39 -6.19 -3.50
CA ASP A 291 1.31 -6.67 -2.12
C ASP A 291 2.06 -7.99 -1.89
N GLY A 292 3.30 -8.03 -2.41
CA GLY A 292 4.18 -9.18 -2.31
C GLY A 292 3.83 -10.37 -3.19
N GLN A 293 2.70 -10.34 -3.93
CA GLN A 293 2.26 -11.42 -4.80
C GLN A 293 2.57 -11.12 -6.28
N ASN A 294 3.07 -12.14 -6.99
CA ASN A 294 3.35 -11.98 -8.42
C ASN A 294 2.05 -11.92 -9.23
N VAL A 295 1.97 -10.95 -10.12
CA VAL A 295 0.87 -10.77 -11.07
C VAL A 295 1.34 -10.95 -12.51
N GLN A 296 0.41 -11.16 -13.43
CA GLN A 296 0.70 -11.09 -14.86
C GLN A 296 1.24 -9.69 -15.20
N PRO A 297 2.34 -9.57 -15.96
CA PRO A 297 2.96 -8.28 -16.20
C PRO A 297 2.02 -7.30 -16.90
N VAL A 298 1.84 -6.11 -16.30
CA VAL A 298 1.03 -5.02 -16.83
C VAL A 298 1.91 -3.82 -17.11
N ARG A 299 1.93 -3.35 -18.36
CA ARG A 299 2.64 -2.12 -18.73
C ARG A 299 1.76 -0.91 -18.49
N VAL A 300 2.28 0.06 -17.72
CA VAL A 300 1.59 1.29 -17.33
C VAL A 300 2.52 2.49 -17.42
N ASP A 301 1.94 3.68 -17.51
CA ASP A 301 2.66 4.94 -17.44
C ASP A 301 2.65 5.49 -16.01
N GLU A 302 1.64 5.11 -15.23
CA GLU A 302 1.47 5.50 -13.83
C GLU A 302 0.64 4.50 -13.04
N PHE A 303 0.68 4.62 -11.72
CA PHE A 303 -0.22 3.91 -10.83
C PHE A 303 -0.58 4.78 -9.63
N ARG A 304 -1.82 4.62 -9.14
CA ARG A 304 -2.24 5.14 -7.84
C ARG A 304 -1.80 4.18 -6.76
N PHE A 305 -1.30 4.72 -5.65
CA PHE A 305 -0.60 3.97 -4.63
C PHE A 305 -1.19 4.28 -3.25
N GLY A 306 -1.99 3.36 -2.73
CA GLY A 306 -2.62 3.48 -1.42
C GLY A 306 -1.65 3.26 -0.28
N VAL A 307 -2.04 3.70 0.92
CA VAL A 307 -1.28 3.46 2.15
C VAL A 307 -1.16 1.95 2.41
N GLY A 308 0.02 1.50 2.75
CA GLY A 308 0.32 0.08 3.02
C GLY A 308 0.55 -0.78 1.78
N GLU A 309 0.20 -0.31 0.57
CA GLU A 309 0.39 -1.08 -0.66
C GLU A 309 1.86 -1.20 -1.06
N THR A 310 2.17 -2.28 -1.79
CA THR A 310 3.47 -2.47 -2.42
C THR A 310 3.33 -2.86 -3.89
N TYR A 311 4.13 -2.22 -4.75
CA TYR A 311 4.22 -2.59 -6.17
C TYR A 311 5.68 -2.80 -6.58
N ASP A 312 5.96 -3.93 -7.24
CA ASP A 312 7.24 -4.14 -7.90
C ASP A 312 7.11 -3.91 -9.39
N VAL A 313 7.94 -3.02 -9.91
CA VAL A 313 7.96 -2.71 -11.34
C VAL A 313 9.33 -2.92 -11.95
N ILE A 314 9.36 -3.27 -13.24
CA ILE A 314 10.56 -3.22 -14.07
C ILE A 314 10.49 -2.01 -14.97
N VAL A 315 11.58 -1.25 -15.02
CA VAL A 315 11.85 -0.22 -16.02
C VAL A 315 13.09 -0.57 -16.83
N LEU A 316 13.14 -0.09 -18.09
CA LEU A 316 14.23 -0.36 -19.02
C LEU A 316 14.73 0.96 -19.66
N PRO A 317 15.50 1.76 -18.90
CA PRO A 317 16.08 2.99 -19.45
C PRO A 317 17.15 2.65 -20.49
N ARG A 318 17.00 3.16 -21.73
CA ARG A 318 17.93 2.91 -22.82
C ARG A 318 18.85 4.08 -23.13
N ASP A 319 18.43 5.26 -22.74
CA ASP A 319 19.13 6.51 -23.01
C ASP A 319 20.12 6.85 -21.87
N ASP A 320 21.23 7.47 -22.21
CA ASP A 320 22.19 8.02 -21.25
C ASP A 320 21.70 9.36 -20.69
N LYS A 321 20.51 9.36 -20.07
CA LYS A 321 19.89 10.55 -19.44
C LYS A 321 19.22 10.17 -18.13
N ALA A 322 19.03 11.15 -17.26
CA ALA A 322 18.31 10.97 -16.01
C ALA A 322 16.78 10.97 -16.22
N PHE A 323 16.07 10.27 -15.34
CA PHE A 323 14.60 10.25 -15.26
C PHE A 323 14.17 10.60 -13.82
N THR A 324 13.08 11.37 -13.69
CA THR A 324 12.50 11.67 -12.40
C THR A 324 11.48 10.59 -12.02
N ILE A 325 11.69 9.91 -10.90
CA ILE A 325 10.64 9.18 -10.20
C ILE A 325 9.83 10.23 -9.46
N PHE A 326 8.58 10.41 -9.84
CA PHE A 326 7.72 11.47 -9.32
C PHE A 326 6.47 10.88 -8.69
N ALA A 327 6.22 11.26 -7.44
CA ALA A 327 5.06 10.85 -6.68
C ALA A 327 4.34 12.11 -6.15
N GLU A 328 3.14 12.36 -6.61
CA GLU A 328 2.32 13.47 -6.13
C GLU A 328 1.12 12.95 -5.36
N PRO A 329 0.79 13.53 -4.19
CA PRO A 329 -0.37 13.11 -3.42
C PRO A 329 -1.66 13.45 -4.18
N ILE A 330 -2.75 12.76 -3.87
CA ILE A 330 -4.03 12.94 -4.56
C ILE A 330 -4.60 14.36 -4.37
N ASP A 331 -4.29 15.03 -3.26
CA ASP A 331 -4.70 16.40 -2.97
C ASP A 331 -3.83 17.47 -3.66
N ARG A 332 -2.72 17.07 -4.33
CA ARG A 332 -1.78 17.94 -5.04
C ARG A 332 -1.15 19.02 -4.16
N SER A 333 -1.02 18.78 -2.84
CA SER A 333 -0.40 19.72 -1.90
C SER A 333 1.13 19.80 -1.99
N GLY A 334 1.76 18.86 -2.72
CA GLY A 334 3.20 18.79 -2.88
C GLY A 334 3.60 17.60 -3.75
N TYR A 335 4.85 17.16 -3.62
CA TYR A 335 5.35 15.96 -4.31
C TYR A 335 6.55 15.38 -3.58
N ALA A 336 6.81 14.09 -3.77
CA ALA A 336 8.09 13.48 -3.55
C ALA A 336 8.79 13.23 -4.89
N ARG A 337 10.12 13.34 -4.93
CA ARG A 337 10.89 13.01 -6.12
C ARG A 337 12.15 12.22 -5.79
N ALA A 338 12.56 11.42 -6.77
CA ALA A 338 13.87 10.80 -6.81
C ALA A 338 14.40 10.80 -8.23
N THR A 339 15.68 10.54 -8.39
CA THR A 339 16.32 10.48 -9.71
C THR A 339 16.78 9.06 -10.01
N LEU A 340 16.45 8.57 -11.20
CA LEU A 340 17.05 7.39 -11.80
C LEU A 340 18.04 7.87 -12.86
N ALA A 341 19.35 7.66 -12.67
CA ALA A 341 20.41 8.28 -13.47
C ALA A 341 21.52 7.31 -13.86
N PRO A 342 22.17 7.53 -15.03
CA PRO A 342 23.37 6.79 -15.39
C PRO A 342 24.58 7.09 -14.49
N ARG A 343 24.66 8.29 -13.92
CA ARG A 343 25.78 8.76 -13.11
C ARG A 343 25.30 9.66 -11.96
N GLU A 344 26.04 9.67 -10.88
CA GLU A 344 25.84 10.61 -9.77
C GLU A 344 25.85 12.06 -10.24
N GLY A 345 25.03 12.89 -9.59
CA GLY A 345 24.92 14.32 -9.87
C GLY A 345 24.09 14.68 -11.11
N MET A 346 23.58 13.69 -11.87
CA MET A 346 22.61 13.96 -12.93
C MET A 346 21.21 14.10 -12.31
N GLU A 347 20.47 15.09 -12.82
CA GLU A 347 19.07 15.30 -12.47
C GLU A 347 18.21 15.40 -13.75
N ALA A 348 16.95 15.02 -13.64
CA ALA A 348 15.95 15.25 -14.67
C ALA A 348 15.01 16.39 -14.27
N ALA A 349 14.29 16.94 -15.24
CA ALA A 349 13.28 17.95 -14.99
C ALA A 349 12.21 17.44 -14.00
N ILE A 350 11.81 18.30 -13.07
CA ILE A 350 10.69 18.02 -12.17
C ILE A 350 9.41 18.16 -12.99
N PRO A 351 8.56 17.14 -13.07
CA PRO A 351 7.31 17.23 -13.80
C PRO A 351 6.39 18.28 -13.19
N GLU A 352 5.59 18.92 -14.03
CA GLU A 352 4.51 19.79 -13.56
C GLU A 352 3.49 18.95 -12.78
N GLN A 353 3.04 19.46 -11.62
CA GLN A 353 1.95 18.83 -10.86
C GLN A 353 0.64 18.97 -11.62
N ARG A 354 -0.20 17.96 -11.50
CA ARG A 354 -1.54 17.99 -12.04
C ARG A 354 -2.40 19.02 -11.29
N PRO A 355 -3.42 19.58 -11.94
CA PRO A 355 -4.37 20.45 -11.28
C PRO A 355 -5.04 19.77 -10.10
N ARG A 356 -5.27 20.53 -9.02
CA ARG A 356 -6.05 20.04 -7.88
C ARG A 356 -7.47 19.72 -8.33
N THR A 357 -7.95 18.55 -7.95
CA THR A 357 -9.33 18.14 -8.22
C THR A 357 -10.28 18.72 -7.18
N ILE A 358 -11.47 19.11 -7.61
CA ILE A 358 -12.62 19.38 -6.76
C ILE A 358 -13.58 18.21 -6.97
N LEU A 359 -13.98 17.54 -5.90
CA LEU A 359 -14.93 16.43 -5.96
C LEU A 359 -16.29 16.89 -6.48
N SER A 360 -16.97 16.00 -7.15
CA SER A 360 -18.36 16.17 -7.60
C SER A 360 -19.27 15.17 -6.89
N MET A 361 -20.59 15.35 -6.98
CA MET A 361 -21.55 14.38 -6.46
C MET A 361 -21.39 12.98 -7.06
N ALA A 362 -20.89 12.89 -8.31
CA ALA A 362 -20.58 11.61 -8.94
C ALA A 362 -19.42 10.89 -8.22
N ASP A 363 -18.44 11.62 -7.69
CA ASP A 363 -17.33 11.06 -6.91
C ASP A 363 -17.82 10.45 -5.59
N MET A 364 -18.97 10.90 -5.09
CA MET A 364 -19.64 10.36 -3.89
C MET A 364 -20.60 9.19 -4.18
N GLY A 365 -20.60 8.66 -5.41
CA GLY A 365 -21.51 7.59 -5.81
C GLY A 365 -22.95 8.03 -6.03
N MET A 366 -23.22 9.34 -5.98
CA MET A 366 -24.54 9.92 -6.24
C MET A 366 -24.64 10.32 -7.71
N ALA A 367 -24.92 9.34 -8.58
CA ALA A 367 -25.20 9.63 -10.00
C ALA A 367 -26.46 10.48 -10.11
N HIS A 368 -26.47 11.48 -10.98
CA HIS A 368 -27.64 12.29 -11.32
C HIS A 368 -28.71 11.41 -12.00
N GLY A 369 -29.60 10.82 -11.21
CA GLY A 369 -30.69 10.00 -11.71
C GLY A 369 -31.50 9.38 -10.58
N GLY A 370 -32.41 10.13 -9.97
CA GLY A 370 -33.57 9.59 -9.27
C GLY A 370 -33.31 8.84 -7.97
N MET A 371 -32.81 9.51 -6.94
CA MET A 371 -33.14 9.11 -5.59
C MET A 371 -34.49 9.71 -5.22
N ASP A 372 -35.52 8.87 -5.24
CA ASP A 372 -36.80 9.16 -4.62
C ASP A 372 -36.55 9.37 -3.11
N HIS A 373 -36.74 10.61 -2.63
CA HIS A 373 -36.58 11.02 -1.24
C HIS A 373 -37.50 10.27 -0.26
N GLY A 374 -38.17 9.20 -0.72
CA GLY A 374 -39.11 8.39 0.06
C GLY A 374 -38.47 7.32 0.97
N SER A 375 -37.18 6.98 0.83
CA SER A 375 -36.62 5.84 1.57
C SER A 375 -35.59 6.19 2.66
N MET A 376 -35.31 7.47 2.92
CA MET A 376 -34.43 7.87 4.03
C MET A 376 -35.15 8.28 5.34
N THR A 377 -36.45 8.01 5.48
CA THR A 377 -37.19 8.27 6.73
C THR A 377 -37.02 7.20 7.80
N GLY A 378 -35.96 6.39 7.74
CA GLY A 378 -35.68 5.30 8.69
C GLY A 378 -34.47 5.48 9.60
N MET A 379 -33.78 6.63 9.60
CA MET A 379 -32.75 6.89 10.63
C MET A 379 -33.37 7.76 11.73
N ASP A 380 -34.01 7.08 12.67
CA ASP A 380 -34.56 7.67 13.89
C ASP A 380 -33.39 8.03 14.82
N HIS A 381 -33.21 9.34 15.04
CA HIS A 381 -32.34 9.86 16.10
C HIS A 381 -33.02 9.63 17.45
N GLY A 382 -32.94 8.41 17.97
CA GLY A 382 -33.44 8.06 19.29
C GLY A 382 -32.81 8.92 20.36
N SER A 383 -33.58 9.92 20.83
CA SER A 383 -33.32 10.66 22.07
C SER A 383 -33.31 9.68 23.26
N MET A 384 -32.22 9.66 24.02
CA MET A 384 -32.20 9.00 25.33
C MET A 384 -33.06 9.79 26.33
N ALA A 385 -34.21 9.23 26.66
CA ALA A 385 -34.90 9.54 27.91
C ALA A 385 -35.42 8.23 28.52
N GLY A 386 -35.03 7.97 29.74
CA GLY A 386 -35.33 6.72 30.47
C GLY A 386 -36.83 6.55 30.81
N GLY A 387 -37.24 5.30 30.94
CA GLY A 387 -38.60 4.92 31.39
C GLY A 387 -38.82 3.41 31.38
N ALA A 388 -38.99 2.90 32.56
CA ALA A 388 -39.34 1.63 33.12
C ALA A 388 -40.01 0.55 32.26
N MET A 389 -39.74 -0.68 32.67
CA MET A 389 -40.33 -2.00 32.28
C MET A 389 -41.83 -2.05 32.39
N SER A 390 -42.48 -2.70 31.44
CA SER A 390 -43.61 -3.64 31.72
C SER A 390 -43.74 -4.66 30.61
N GLY A 391 -43.89 -5.94 30.96
CA GLY A 391 -43.95 -7.08 30.07
C GLY A 391 -45.31 -7.18 29.38
N GLY A 392 -45.31 -7.84 28.23
CA GLY A 392 -46.52 -8.20 27.46
C GLY A 392 -46.19 -9.23 26.40
N ALA A 393 -46.93 -10.34 26.43
CA ALA A 393 -46.70 -11.61 25.79
C ALA A 393 -46.89 -11.65 24.28
N MET A 394 -46.12 -12.54 23.66
CA MET A 394 -46.34 -13.41 22.49
C MET A 394 -47.53 -13.16 21.55
N GLY A 395 -47.25 -13.03 20.29
CA GLY A 395 -48.13 -13.32 19.16
C GLY A 395 -47.29 -13.80 17.97
N GLY A 396 -47.36 -15.10 17.70
CA GLY A 396 -46.63 -15.70 16.58
C GLY A 396 -47.18 -15.26 15.22
N MET A 397 -46.29 -15.02 14.27
CA MET A 397 -46.62 -14.93 12.86
C MET A 397 -45.94 -16.05 12.08
N ASP A 398 -46.79 -16.81 11.43
CA ASP A 398 -46.53 -17.94 10.53
C ASP A 398 -45.81 -17.49 9.24
N HIS A 399 -44.62 -18.02 9.02
CA HIS A 399 -43.76 -17.71 7.85
C HIS A 399 -43.90 -18.73 6.71
N SER A 400 -45.10 -19.26 6.46
CA SER A 400 -45.31 -20.22 5.39
C SER A 400 -46.19 -19.75 4.23
N LYS A 401 -45.88 -18.63 3.58
CA LYS A 401 -46.38 -18.32 2.22
C LYS A 401 -45.72 -17.07 1.62
N MET A 402 -44.56 -17.21 1.06
CA MET A 402 -44.17 -16.41 -0.12
C MET A 402 -43.36 -17.30 -1.05
N GLY A 403 -44.03 -17.70 -2.13
CA GLY A 403 -43.43 -18.48 -3.20
C GLY A 403 -42.40 -17.71 -3.97
N GLY A 404 -41.24 -18.32 -4.19
CA GLY A 404 -40.17 -17.81 -4.99
C GLY A 404 -40.56 -17.70 -6.46
N ALA A 405 -40.29 -16.53 -7.04
CA ALA A 405 -40.09 -16.40 -8.49
C ALA A 405 -38.57 -16.39 -8.73
N PRO A 406 -38.05 -17.18 -9.68
CA PRO A 406 -36.62 -17.16 -9.98
C PRO A 406 -36.28 -15.85 -10.68
N MET A 407 -35.39 -15.08 -10.09
CA MET A 407 -34.73 -13.97 -10.79
C MET A 407 -33.81 -14.57 -11.84
N ALA A 408 -34.14 -14.35 -13.10
CA ALA A 408 -33.32 -14.69 -14.25
C ALA A 408 -31.96 -14.02 -14.12
N GLY A 409 -30.91 -14.79 -14.43
CA GLY A 409 -29.52 -14.43 -14.29
C GLY A 409 -29.17 -13.08 -14.91
N MET A 410 -28.55 -12.22 -14.13
CA MET A 410 -27.74 -11.15 -14.68
C MET A 410 -26.44 -11.76 -15.15
N ASP A 411 -26.32 -11.82 -16.47
CA ASP A 411 -25.11 -12.21 -17.17
C ASP A 411 -23.99 -11.18 -16.89
N HIS A 412 -23.01 -11.55 -16.09
CA HIS A 412 -21.78 -10.77 -15.84
C HIS A 412 -20.74 -10.89 -16.98
N GLY A 413 -21.16 -11.35 -18.14
CA GLY A 413 -20.36 -11.45 -19.34
C GLY A 413 -20.41 -10.20 -20.19
N ALA A 414 -19.24 -9.59 -20.38
CA ALA A 414 -18.92 -8.52 -21.32
C ALA A 414 -19.10 -7.08 -20.83
N MET A 415 -18.30 -6.66 -19.84
CA MET A 415 -17.75 -5.31 -19.91
C MET A 415 -16.33 -5.40 -20.50
N GLY A 416 -16.25 -5.23 -21.82
CA GLY A 416 -15.00 -5.07 -22.54
C GLY A 416 -14.35 -3.75 -22.12
N HIS A 417 -13.30 -3.81 -21.35
CA HIS A 417 -12.45 -2.66 -21.04
C HIS A 417 -11.53 -2.35 -22.20
N GLY A 418 -12.08 -1.76 -23.25
CA GLY A 418 -11.32 -1.10 -24.30
C GLY A 418 -11.16 0.36 -23.94
N GLY A 419 -10.00 0.76 -23.40
CA GLY A 419 -9.65 2.15 -23.17
C GLY A 419 -9.56 2.91 -24.49
N ALA A 420 -10.63 3.63 -24.85
CA ALA A 420 -10.59 4.76 -25.75
C ALA A 420 -11.24 5.92 -24.99
N ALA A 421 -10.50 7.00 -24.75
CA ALA A 421 -11.05 8.24 -24.30
C ALA A 421 -12.09 8.70 -25.31
N ALA A 422 -13.37 8.51 -25.01
CA ALA A 422 -14.46 9.05 -25.80
C ALA A 422 -14.51 10.56 -25.56
N GLU A 423 -14.39 11.34 -26.59
CA GLU A 423 -14.77 12.75 -26.59
C GLU A 423 -16.25 12.83 -26.16
N GLY A 424 -16.53 13.36 -24.96
CA GLY A 424 -17.86 13.45 -24.39
C GLY A 424 -18.22 12.37 -23.37
N GLY A 425 -17.27 11.53 -22.92
CA GLY A 425 -17.49 10.50 -21.90
C GLY A 425 -17.70 11.08 -20.49
N GLU A 426 -18.60 10.46 -19.76
CA GLU A 426 -18.87 10.73 -18.35
C GLU A 426 -17.56 10.62 -17.54
N ARG A 427 -17.21 11.65 -16.78
CA ARG A 427 -15.98 11.67 -15.96
C ARG A 427 -16.03 10.54 -14.95
N ARG A 428 -14.98 9.70 -14.88
CA ARG A 428 -14.86 8.67 -13.85
C ARG A 428 -14.67 9.33 -12.47
N PRO A 429 -15.22 8.73 -11.40
CA PRO A 429 -15.01 9.20 -10.05
C PRO A 429 -13.53 9.36 -9.73
N PHE A 430 -13.17 10.38 -8.95
CA PHE A 430 -11.77 10.73 -8.66
C PHE A 430 -11.00 9.62 -7.90
N GLY A 431 -11.71 8.77 -7.17
CA GLY A 431 -11.13 7.59 -6.52
C GLY A 431 -10.45 6.61 -7.47
N TRP A 432 -10.85 6.57 -8.75
CA TRP A 432 -10.22 5.70 -9.75
C TRP A 432 -8.83 6.19 -10.14
N ALA A 433 -7.92 5.23 -10.34
CA ALA A 433 -6.52 5.52 -10.62
C ALA A 433 -6.31 6.38 -11.88
N ASP A 434 -7.17 6.24 -12.87
CA ASP A 434 -7.08 6.93 -14.16
C ASP A 434 -7.85 8.26 -14.22
N ALA A 435 -8.53 8.67 -13.14
CA ALA A 435 -9.37 9.89 -13.13
C ALA A 435 -8.60 11.17 -13.48
N SER A 436 -7.29 11.20 -13.25
CA SER A 436 -6.43 12.34 -13.59
C SER A 436 -5.36 11.99 -14.64
N THR A 437 -5.40 10.80 -15.24
CA THR A 437 -4.44 10.35 -16.24
C THR A 437 -4.67 11.06 -17.57
N PRO A 438 -3.63 11.65 -18.18
CA PRO A 438 -3.75 12.30 -19.47
C PRO A 438 -4.18 11.33 -20.58
N PRO A 439 -4.90 11.80 -21.60
CA PRO A 439 -5.29 10.99 -22.75
C PRO A 439 -4.08 10.30 -23.41
N GLY A 440 -4.23 9.01 -23.73
CA GLY A 440 -3.17 8.20 -24.35
C GLY A 440 -2.15 7.59 -23.37
N MET A 441 -2.25 7.91 -22.08
CA MET A 441 -1.46 7.25 -21.02
C MET A 441 -2.32 6.20 -20.31
N LYS A 442 -1.66 5.15 -19.79
CA LYS A 442 -2.32 4.09 -19.03
C LYS A 442 -1.96 4.18 -17.55
N ALA A 443 -2.98 4.37 -16.69
CA ALA A 443 -2.86 4.09 -15.26
C ALA A 443 -3.11 2.60 -14.98
N LEU A 444 -2.52 2.10 -13.89
CA LEU A 444 -2.85 0.78 -13.37
C LEU A 444 -4.26 0.78 -12.77
N ASP A 445 -5.09 -0.16 -13.17
CA ASP A 445 -6.38 -0.45 -12.54
C ASP A 445 -6.25 -1.76 -11.75
N TYR A 446 -6.94 -1.90 -10.62
CA TYR A 446 -6.96 -3.17 -9.87
C TYR A 446 -7.49 -4.34 -10.72
N ALA A 447 -8.38 -4.06 -11.66
CA ALA A 447 -8.85 -5.06 -12.62
C ALA A 447 -7.75 -5.60 -13.55
N ASP A 448 -6.64 -4.88 -13.73
CA ASP A 448 -5.46 -5.34 -14.47
C ASP A 448 -4.64 -6.38 -13.67
N LEU A 449 -4.75 -6.38 -12.34
CA LEU A 449 -3.98 -7.24 -11.46
C LEU A 449 -4.53 -8.67 -11.47
N LYS A 450 -3.94 -9.52 -12.29
CA LYS A 450 -4.26 -10.95 -12.37
C LYS A 450 -3.13 -11.75 -11.75
N ALA A 451 -3.44 -12.67 -10.86
CA ALA A 451 -2.43 -13.56 -10.28
C ALA A 451 -1.61 -14.25 -11.38
N SER A 452 -0.28 -14.31 -11.22
CA SER A 452 0.60 -15.00 -12.16
C SER A 452 0.48 -16.51 -12.07
N THR A 453 0.03 -17.01 -10.91
CA THR A 453 -0.24 -18.42 -10.65
C THR A 453 -1.70 -18.55 -10.20
N PRO A 454 -2.48 -19.47 -10.79
CA PRO A 454 -3.86 -19.73 -10.34
C PRO A 454 -3.88 -20.09 -8.86
N ASN A 455 -4.97 -19.73 -8.16
CA ASN A 455 -5.21 -20.22 -6.83
C ASN A 455 -5.32 -21.75 -6.88
N SER A 456 -4.58 -22.42 -6.00
CA SER A 456 -4.61 -23.90 -5.91
C SER A 456 -5.75 -24.41 -5.04
N ASP A 457 -6.42 -23.53 -4.30
CA ASP A 457 -7.58 -23.89 -3.50
C ASP A 457 -8.86 -23.64 -4.31
N ASP A 458 -9.42 -24.72 -4.84
CA ASP A 458 -10.65 -24.76 -5.64
C ASP A 458 -11.84 -25.31 -4.85
N ARG A 459 -11.70 -25.46 -3.52
CA ARG A 459 -12.76 -25.94 -2.65
C ARG A 459 -13.91 -24.93 -2.60
N GLU A 460 -15.13 -25.42 -2.70
CA GLU A 460 -16.31 -24.61 -2.45
C GLU A 460 -16.32 -24.07 -1.01
N PRO A 461 -16.71 -22.81 -0.79
CA PRO A 461 -16.86 -22.27 0.55
C PRO A 461 -17.85 -23.09 1.38
N THR A 462 -17.45 -23.49 2.57
CA THR A 462 -18.33 -24.22 3.50
C THR A 462 -19.09 -23.29 4.44
N GLN A 463 -18.68 -22.04 4.52
CA GLN A 463 -19.29 -21.01 5.37
C GLN A 463 -19.09 -19.63 4.74
N GLU A 464 -20.12 -18.81 4.79
CA GLU A 464 -20.10 -17.39 4.44
C GLU A 464 -20.20 -16.56 5.71
N ILE A 465 -19.33 -15.56 5.85
CA ILE A 465 -19.31 -14.64 6.98
C ILE A 465 -19.42 -13.22 6.43
N GLU A 466 -20.53 -12.54 6.75
CA GLU A 466 -20.69 -11.13 6.42
C GLU A 466 -19.96 -10.28 7.48
N VAL A 467 -18.98 -9.46 7.04
CA VAL A 467 -18.28 -8.51 7.89
C VAL A 467 -18.61 -7.11 7.38
N ARG A 468 -19.21 -6.29 8.24
CA ARG A 468 -19.58 -4.91 7.92
C ARG A 468 -18.62 -3.94 8.59
N LEU A 469 -17.88 -3.19 7.79
CA LEU A 469 -17.13 -2.04 8.27
C LEU A 469 -18.09 -0.87 8.46
N THR A 470 -18.23 -0.39 9.68
CA THR A 470 -19.05 0.76 10.02
C THR A 470 -18.23 1.77 10.81
N GLY A 471 -18.64 3.03 10.83
CA GLY A 471 -17.91 4.03 11.59
C GLY A 471 -18.58 5.39 11.57
N ILE A 472 -18.06 6.29 12.39
CA ILE A 472 -18.40 7.72 12.39
C ILE A 472 -17.18 8.44 11.80
N MET A 473 -17.25 8.81 10.53
CA MET A 473 -16.13 9.44 9.80
C MET A 473 -15.68 10.75 10.47
N GLU A 474 -16.63 11.55 10.95
CA GLU A 474 -16.35 12.81 11.68
C GLU A 474 -15.48 12.62 12.94
N ARG A 475 -15.35 11.39 13.44
CA ARG A 475 -14.61 11.10 14.68
C ARG A 475 -13.52 10.08 14.53
N TYR A 476 -13.26 9.62 13.31
CA TYR A 476 -12.26 8.57 13.03
C TYR A 476 -12.45 7.32 13.91
N MET A 477 -13.72 6.91 14.09
CA MET A 477 -14.09 5.71 14.84
C MET A 477 -14.66 4.68 13.88
N TRP A 478 -14.06 3.50 13.89
CA TRP A 478 -14.46 2.37 13.04
C TRP A 478 -14.88 1.18 13.91
N ASN A 479 -15.88 0.44 13.45
CA ASN A 479 -16.36 -0.79 14.07
C ASN A 479 -16.43 -1.89 13.02
N LEU A 480 -16.13 -3.11 13.43
CA LEU A 480 -16.30 -4.35 12.70
C LEU A 480 -17.55 -5.08 13.21
#